data_9827b12fd02f4feb8c78c68731d12cac
#
_entry.id   9827b12fd02f4feb8c78c68731d12cac
#
_cell.length_a   1.000
_cell.length_b   1.000
_cell.length_c   1.000
_cell.angle_alpha   90.00
_cell.angle_beta   90.00
_cell.angle_gamma   90.00
#
_symmetry.space_group_name_H-M   'P 1'
#
loop_
_entity.id
_entity.type
_entity.pdbx_description
1 polymer ?
#
loop_
_entity_poly.entity_id
_entity_poly.type
_entity_poly.pdbx_seq_one_letter_code
_entity_poly.pdbx_strand_id
1 'polypeptide(L)'
;MIRLNKRISSSGFCSRRKAEEYIFAGRVKVNGEVTISPATSVSEKDKIEIDDQELNKTPKPRLWIYYKPVGLITSYRDMWGRPTIFDNLPEGMPNVISVGRLDLNSEGLLLLTNSGELARFFELPKNKMQRCYEVRAFGKPGMKQLASLAKGVEIDGFNYGKILVKFLQGTGMNSWFEVIIFEGKNREIRKVFEHCHLKVNRLIRIGFGPYELGDLQVGEVQEVEINKKFLEQCK
;
A
#
# COMPACT_ATOMS: atom_id res chain seq x y z
N MET A 1 -11.79 20.12 10.69
CA MET A 1 -11.61 20.77 9.37
C MET A 1 -10.53 20.06 8.57
N ILE A 2 -10.71 19.85 7.26
CA ILE A 2 -9.74 19.23 6.35
C ILE A 2 -9.55 20.10 5.10
N ARG A 3 -8.46 19.91 4.36
CA ARG A 3 -8.22 20.62 3.11
C ARG A 3 -9.24 20.24 2.04
N LEU A 4 -9.66 21.18 1.21
CA LEU A 4 -10.65 21.01 0.15
C LEU A 4 -10.28 19.88 -0.83
N ASN A 5 -9.02 19.82 -1.31
CA ASN A 5 -8.56 18.75 -2.18
C ASN A 5 -8.68 17.36 -1.51
N LYS A 6 -8.45 17.28 -0.19
CA LYS A 6 -8.62 16.04 0.58
C LYS A 6 -10.10 15.67 0.71
N ARG A 7 -10.98 16.65 0.95
CA ARG A 7 -12.43 16.43 1.07
C ARG A 7 -13.02 15.88 -0.24
N ILE A 8 -12.64 16.47 -1.38
CA ILE A 8 -13.06 16.03 -2.71
C ILE A 8 -12.58 14.60 -2.98
N SER A 9 -11.31 14.31 -2.69
CA SER A 9 -10.78 12.97 -2.88
C SER A 9 -11.43 11.93 -1.96
N SER A 10 -11.72 12.31 -0.71
CA SER A 10 -12.38 11.40 0.26
C SER A 10 -13.81 11.05 -0.10
N SER A 11 -14.49 11.85 -0.92
CA SER A 11 -15.84 11.53 -1.41
C SER A 11 -15.83 10.44 -2.51
N GLY A 12 -14.65 10.07 -3.01
CA GLY A 12 -14.49 9.14 -4.13
C GLY A 12 -14.66 9.79 -5.50
N PHE A 13 -14.83 11.12 -5.59
CA PHE A 13 -15.02 11.84 -6.86
C PHE A 13 -13.79 11.71 -7.78
N CYS A 14 -12.59 12.00 -7.25
CA CYS A 14 -11.35 11.89 -8.01
C CYS A 14 -10.12 11.82 -7.08
N SER A 15 -8.92 11.64 -7.67
CA SER A 15 -7.67 11.71 -6.91
C SER A 15 -7.40 13.13 -6.39
N ARG A 16 -6.57 13.29 -5.34
CA ARG A 16 -6.20 14.60 -4.79
C ARG A 16 -5.58 15.53 -5.82
N ARG A 17 -4.71 15.03 -6.69
CA ARG A 17 -4.09 15.83 -7.78
C ARG A 17 -5.15 16.28 -8.78
N LYS A 18 -6.07 15.40 -9.14
CA LYS A 18 -7.17 15.79 -10.05
C LYS A 18 -8.12 16.80 -9.40
N ALA A 19 -8.38 16.68 -8.09
CA ALA A 19 -9.13 17.68 -7.35
C ALA A 19 -8.45 19.07 -7.38
N GLU A 20 -7.12 19.13 -7.27
CA GLU A 20 -6.36 20.37 -7.42
C GLU A 20 -6.54 21.00 -8.80
N GLU A 21 -6.55 20.20 -9.88
CA GLU A 21 -6.81 20.67 -11.23
C GLU A 21 -8.21 21.31 -11.34
N TYR A 22 -9.26 20.68 -10.79
CA TYR A 22 -10.62 21.27 -10.75
C TYR A 22 -10.67 22.57 -9.96
N ILE A 23 -9.99 22.62 -8.80
CA ILE A 23 -9.96 23.81 -7.94
C ILE A 23 -9.24 24.97 -8.64
N PHE A 24 -8.05 24.75 -9.20
CA PHE A 24 -7.30 25.78 -9.94
C PHE A 24 -8.03 26.28 -11.18
N ALA A 25 -8.84 25.42 -11.81
CA ALA A 25 -9.66 25.79 -12.95
C ALA A 25 -10.93 26.60 -12.56
N GLY A 26 -11.15 26.91 -11.27
CA GLY A 26 -12.32 27.64 -10.79
C GLY A 26 -13.64 26.87 -10.89
N ARG A 27 -13.59 25.54 -11.02
CA ARG A 27 -14.74 24.63 -11.20
C ARG A 27 -15.33 24.15 -9.88
N VAL A 28 -14.79 24.60 -8.74
CA VAL A 28 -15.21 24.18 -7.40
C VAL A 28 -15.79 25.35 -6.64
N LYS A 29 -17.00 25.19 -6.09
CA LYS A 29 -17.64 26.12 -5.19
C LYS A 29 -17.71 25.57 -3.78
N VAL A 30 -17.51 26.42 -2.79
CA VAL A 30 -17.71 26.12 -1.36
C VAL A 30 -18.73 27.08 -0.84
N ASN A 31 -19.89 26.60 -0.39
CA ASN A 31 -21.03 27.42 0.07
C ASN A 31 -21.49 28.46 -0.97
N GLY A 32 -21.42 28.10 -2.26
CA GLY A 32 -21.81 28.94 -3.38
C GLY A 32 -20.70 29.85 -3.93
N GLU A 33 -19.56 29.98 -3.25
CA GLU A 33 -18.44 30.82 -3.69
C GLU A 33 -17.34 30.00 -4.41
N VAL A 34 -16.86 30.50 -5.54
CA VAL A 34 -15.78 29.85 -6.30
C VAL A 34 -14.48 29.89 -5.49
N THR A 35 -13.84 28.77 -5.36
CA THR A 35 -12.57 28.61 -4.63
C THR A 35 -11.49 28.09 -5.54
N ILE A 36 -10.33 28.78 -5.56
CA ILE A 36 -9.16 28.41 -6.36
C ILE A 36 -7.98 27.91 -5.51
N SER A 37 -8.15 27.77 -4.20
CA SER A 37 -7.10 27.29 -3.29
C SER A 37 -7.38 25.86 -2.82
N PRO A 38 -6.54 24.88 -3.19
CA PRO A 38 -6.68 23.51 -2.70
C PRO A 38 -6.51 23.36 -1.18
N ALA A 39 -5.87 24.36 -0.55
CA ALA A 39 -5.61 24.39 0.90
C ALA A 39 -6.77 24.95 1.72
N THR A 40 -7.83 25.46 1.07
CA THR A 40 -9.03 25.94 1.76
C THR A 40 -9.52 24.89 2.76
N SER A 41 -9.73 25.32 4.01
CA SER A 41 -10.21 24.43 5.07
C SER A 41 -11.73 24.32 5.01
N VAL A 42 -12.23 23.10 4.94
CA VAL A 42 -13.67 22.81 4.90
C VAL A 42 -14.06 21.81 6.00
N SER A 43 -15.32 21.87 6.39
CA SER A 43 -15.95 20.95 7.34
C SER A 43 -16.93 20.01 6.65
N GLU A 44 -17.52 19.08 7.37
CA GLU A 44 -18.59 18.22 6.85
C GLU A 44 -19.90 18.97 6.58
N LYS A 45 -20.05 20.18 7.16
CA LYS A 45 -21.25 21.00 7.00
C LYS A 45 -21.19 21.88 5.76
N ASP A 46 -20.01 22.09 5.18
CA ASP A 46 -19.83 22.94 4.01
C ASP A 46 -20.36 22.23 2.76
N LYS A 47 -21.19 22.93 2.02
CA LYS A 47 -21.68 22.50 0.71
C LYS A 47 -20.57 22.68 -0.31
N ILE A 48 -20.14 21.61 -0.94
CA ILE A 48 -19.12 21.63 -1.98
C ILE A 48 -19.78 21.21 -3.29
N GLU A 49 -19.54 21.98 -4.32
CA GLU A 49 -20.06 21.72 -5.66
C GLU A 49 -18.90 21.70 -6.67
N ILE A 50 -18.94 20.76 -7.61
CA ILE A 50 -17.99 20.65 -8.73
C ILE A 50 -18.82 20.65 -10.00
N ASP A 51 -18.57 21.61 -10.90
CA ASP A 51 -19.35 21.82 -12.11
C ASP A 51 -20.87 21.91 -11.81
N ASP A 52 -21.22 22.65 -10.78
CA ASP A 52 -22.61 22.86 -10.29
C ASP A 52 -23.30 21.57 -9.76
N GLN A 53 -22.57 20.49 -9.58
CA GLN A 53 -23.07 19.25 -8.97
C GLN A 53 -22.55 19.13 -7.54
N GLU A 54 -23.47 18.87 -6.61
CA GLU A 54 -23.11 18.72 -5.20
C GLU A 54 -22.26 17.46 -4.97
N LEU A 55 -21.16 17.63 -4.22
CA LEU A 55 -20.24 16.57 -3.87
C LEU A 55 -20.87 15.58 -2.89
N ASN A 56 -20.81 14.31 -3.19
CA ASN A 56 -21.28 13.25 -2.30
C ASN A 56 -20.60 13.27 -0.92
N LYS A 57 -21.30 12.79 0.09
CA LYS A 57 -20.72 12.55 1.41
C LYS A 57 -19.57 11.55 1.32
N THR A 58 -18.59 11.69 2.22
CA THR A 58 -17.50 10.73 2.32
C THR A 58 -18.07 9.37 2.70
N PRO A 59 -17.82 8.31 1.91
CA PRO A 59 -18.28 6.95 2.24
C PRO A 59 -17.56 6.43 3.49
N LYS A 60 -18.18 5.46 4.16
CA LYS A 60 -17.50 4.77 5.27
C LYS A 60 -16.23 4.10 4.78
N PRO A 61 -15.16 4.07 5.60
CA PRO A 61 -13.95 3.35 5.28
C PRO A 61 -14.23 1.87 5.03
N ARG A 62 -13.67 1.35 3.94
CA ARG A 62 -13.71 -0.06 3.56
C ARG A 62 -12.30 -0.52 3.23
N LEU A 63 -12.02 -1.80 3.39
CA LEU A 63 -10.71 -2.40 3.18
C LEU A 63 -10.86 -3.71 2.41
N TRP A 64 -9.95 -3.95 1.47
CA TRP A 64 -9.87 -5.17 0.69
C TRP A 64 -8.46 -5.74 0.76
N ILE A 65 -8.36 -7.05 0.72
CA ILE A 65 -7.14 -7.77 0.38
C ILE A 65 -7.18 -8.10 -1.11
N TYR A 66 -6.06 -7.93 -1.76
CA TYR A 66 -5.86 -8.24 -3.18
C TYR A 66 -4.62 -9.10 -3.33
N TYR A 67 -4.72 -10.24 -4.03
CA TYR A 67 -3.55 -10.98 -4.43
C TYR A 67 -2.96 -10.35 -5.69
N LYS A 68 -2.05 -9.41 -5.51
CA LYS A 68 -1.35 -8.79 -6.62
C LYS A 68 -0.49 -9.83 -7.37
N PRO A 69 -0.69 -10.07 -8.68
CA PRO A 69 0.22 -10.89 -9.47
C PRO A 69 1.56 -10.17 -9.74
N VAL A 70 2.58 -10.90 -10.17
CA VAL A 70 3.77 -10.31 -10.81
C VAL A 70 3.38 -9.62 -12.11
N GLY A 71 4.18 -8.66 -12.57
CA GLY A 71 3.97 -7.99 -13.86
C GLY A 71 3.07 -6.75 -13.80
N LEU A 72 2.37 -6.49 -12.70
CA LEU A 72 1.59 -5.27 -12.51
C LEU A 72 2.34 -4.27 -11.62
N ILE A 73 2.29 -2.99 -11.98
CA ILE A 73 2.82 -1.92 -11.14
C ILE A 73 1.76 -1.40 -10.16
N THR A 74 2.19 -1.03 -8.96
CA THR A 74 1.33 -0.40 -7.96
C THR A 74 1.33 1.12 -8.15
N SER A 75 0.68 1.58 -9.22
CA SER A 75 0.54 3.00 -9.58
C SER A 75 -0.73 3.20 -10.38
N TYR A 76 -1.35 4.38 -10.26
CA TYR A 76 -2.51 4.77 -11.10
C TYR A 76 -2.15 5.10 -12.55
N ARG A 77 -0.90 5.47 -12.81
CA ARG A 77 -0.41 5.81 -14.14
C ARG A 77 1.03 5.35 -14.27
N ASP A 78 1.34 4.87 -15.44
CA ASP A 78 2.71 4.57 -15.85
C ASP A 78 3.06 5.34 -17.10
N MET A 79 4.22 6.00 -17.11
CA MET A 79 4.68 6.78 -18.27
C MET A 79 5.12 5.89 -19.44
N TRP A 80 5.37 4.61 -19.19
CA TRP A 80 5.79 3.62 -20.20
C TRP A 80 4.66 2.68 -20.63
N GLY A 81 3.41 2.95 -20.21
CA GLY A 81 2.25 2.14 -20.60
C GLY A 81 2.22 0.72 -20.04
N ARG A 82 2.99 0.44 -18.97
CA ARG A 82 2.94 -0.88 -18.30
C ARG A 82 1.60 -1.06 -17.58
N PRO A 83 1.06 -2.28 -17.55
CA PRO A 83 -0.21 -2.55 -16.86
C PRO A 83 -0.09 -2.26 -15.36
N THR A 84 -1.12 -1.64 -14.81
CA THR A 84 -1.22 -1.32 -13.39
C THR A 84 -2.15 -2.28 -12.66
N ILE A 85 -2.08 -2.30 -11.33
CA ILE A 85 -3.04 -3.05 -10.53
C ILE A 85 -4.46 -2.55 -10.74
N PHE A 86 -4.65 -1.24 -10.97
CA PHE A 86 -5.97 -0.62 -11.09
C PHE A 86 -6.67 -0.94 -12.40
N ASP A 87 -5.90 -1.26 -13.46
CA ASP A 87 -6.44 -1.72 -14.75
C ASP A 87 -6.96 -3.17 -14.67
N ASN A 88 -6.60 -3.90 -13.61
CA ASN A 88 -6.89 -5.33 -13.42
C ASN A 88 -7.76 -5.62 -12.19
N LEU A 89 -8.34 -4.61 -11.57
CA LEU A 89 -9.30 -4.82 -10.50
C LEU A 89 -10.66 -5.24 -11.08
N PRO A 90 -11.46 -6.04 -10.33
CA PRO A 90 -12.81 -6.42 -10.74
C PRO A 90 -13.69 -5.20 -11.06
N GLU A 91 -14.58 -5.34 -12.04
CA GLU A 91 -15.58 -4.33 -12.35
C GLU A 91 -16.50 -4.06 -11.14
N GLY A 92 -16.94 -2.82 -11.00
CA GLY A 92 -17.84 -2.41 -9.91
C GLY A 92 -17.16 -2.12 -8.58
N MET A 93 -15.83 -2.25 -8.49
CA MET A 93 -15.11 -1.78 -7.32
C MET A 93 -15.19 -0.24 -7.18
N PRO A 94 -15.33 0.28 -5.95
CA PRO A 94 -15.27 1.71 -5.73
C PRO A 94 -13.85 2.23 -6.02
N ASN A 95 -13.69 3.56 -6.12
CA ASN A 95 -12.37 4.17 -6.19
C ASN A 95 -11.55 3.81 -4.95
N VAL A 96 -10.52 3.00 -5.12
CA VAL A 96 -9.63 2.55 -4.05
C VAL A 96 -8.20 3.03 -4.26
N ILE A 97 -7.46 3.13 -3.19
CA ILE A 97 -6.02 3.38 -3.16
C ILE A 97 -5.31 2.18 -2.56
N SER A 98 -4.08 1.92 -2.99
CA SER A 98 -3.25 0.88 -2.39
C SER A 98 -2.64 1.37 -1.08
N VAL A 99 -2.52 0.47 -0.10
CA VAL A 99 -1.76 0.68 1.13
C VAL A 99 -0.31 0.26 0.88
N GLY A 100 0.53 1.23 0.64
CA GLY A 100 1.90 1.00 0.19
C GLY A 100 1.96 0.41 -1.21
N ARG A 101 3.09 -0.22 -1.51
CA ARG A 101 3.35 -0.77 -2.84
C ARG A 101 4.00 -2.15 -2.74
N LEU A 102 3.81 -2.93 -3.78
CA LEU A 102 4.64 -4.08 -4.13
C LEU A 102 5.33 -3.80 -5.45
N ASP A 103 6.58 -4.21 -5.57
CA ASP A 103 7.35 -4.08 -6.81
C ASP A 103 6.72 -4.89 -7.95
N LEU A 104 7.11 -4.57 -9.19
CA LEU A 104 6.69 -5.28 -10.40
C LEU A 104 6.87 -6.81 -10.29
N ASN A 105 8.03 -7.22 -9.76
CA ASN A 105 8.43 -8.63 -9.62
C ASN A 105 8.12 -9.20 -8.23
N SER A 106 7.21 -8.58 -7.48
CA SER A 106 6.70 -9.06 -6.20
C SER A 106 5.22 -9.31 -6.29
N GLU A 107 4.75 -10.32 -5.58
CA GLU A 107 3.37 -10.78 -5.61
C GLU A 107 2.79 -10.94 -4.20
N GLY A 108 1.52 -11.26 -4.11
CA GLY A 108 0.82 -11.58 -2.86
C GLY A 108 0.00 -10.42 -2.33
N LEU A 109 -0.24 -10.43 -1.04
CA LEU A 109 -1.18 -9.57 -0.34
C LEU A 109 -0.87 -8.09 -0.53
N LEU A 110 -1.77 -7.36 -1.15
CA LEU A 110 -1.80 -5.91 -1.21
C LEU A 110 -3.12 -5.41 -0.63
N LEU A 111 -3.06 -4.54 0.37
CA LEU A 111 -4.26 -3.91 0.91
C LEU A 111 -4.71 -2.77 0.00
N LEU A 112 -6.02 -2.70 -0.24
CA LEU A 112 -6.69 -1.61 -0.96
C LEU A 112 -7.74 -1.00 -0.04
N THR A 113 -7.93 0.32 -0.11
CA THR A 113 -8.94 1.01 0.71
C THR A 113 -9.49 2.23 -0.01
N ASN A 114 -10.72 2.64 0.32
CA ASN A 114 -11.29 3.91 -0.09
C ASN A 114 -10.94 5.07 0.87
N SER A 115 -10.19 4.81 1.96
CA SER A 115 -9.83 5.79 2.98
C SER A 115 -8.34 6.11 2.97
N GLY A 116 -7.98 7.35 2.58
CA GLY A 116 -6.60 7.82 2.63
C GLY A 116 -6.02 7.92 4.05
N GLU A 117 -6.86 8.03 5.07
CA GLU A 117 -6.44 8.05 6.48
C GLU A 117 -6.05 6.65 6.93
N LEU A 118 -6.87 5.66 6.56
CA LEU A 118 -6.57 4.26 6.84
C LEU A 118 -5.30 3.78 6.12
N ALA A 119 -5.14 4.15 4.83
CA ALA A 119 -3.92 3.85 4.09
C ALA A 119 -2.68 4.43 4.78
N ARG A 120 -2.73 5.73 5.11
CA ARG A 120 -1.64 6.40 5.83
C ARG A 120 -1.33 5.74 7.17
N PHE A 121 -2.36 5.33 7.92
CA PHE A 121 -2.17 4.64 9.20
C PHE A 121 -1.34 3.36 9.03
N PHE A 122 -1.68 2.52 8.07
CA PHE A 122 -0.93 1.29 7.80
C PHE A 122 0.48 1.52 7.24
N GLU A 123 0.68 2.61 6.51
CA GLU A 123 1.98 2.93 5.89
C GLU A 123 2.98 3.51 6.88
N LEU A 124 2.53 4.25 7.89
CA LEU A 124 3.40 4.98 8.80
C LEU A 124 4.34 4.04 9.58
N PRO A 125 5.66 4.23 9.49
CA PRO A 125 6.64 3.37 10.18
C PRO A 125 6.47 3.33 11.70
N LYS A 126 5.97 4.42 12.30
CA LYS A 126 5.70 4.50 13.75
C LYS A 126 4.71 3.45 14.24
N ASN A 127 3.78 3.00 13.38
CA ASN A 127 2.78 2.01 13.72
C ASN A 127 3.31 0.57 13.61
N LYS A 128 4.56 0.40 13.16
CA LYS A 128 5.30 -0.87 13.14
C LYS A 128 4.49 -2.04 12.58
N MET A 129 3.71 -1.77 11.51
CA MET A 129 2.92 -2.82 10.87
C MET A 129 3.83 -3.92 10.35
N GLN A 130 3.63 -5.12 10.87
CA GLN A 130 4.38 -6.30 10.47
C GLN A 130 4.03 -6.66 9.01
N ARG A 131 5.04 -7.03 8.24
CA ARG A 131 4.88 -7.57 6.89
C ARG A 131 5.56 -8.92 6.82
N CYS A 132 4.80 -9.94 6.48
CA CYS A 132 5.26 -11.32 6.38
C CYS A 132 5.37 -11.74 4.91
N TYR A 133 6.48 -12.38 4.57
CA TYR A 133 6.78 -12.79 3.21
C TYR A 133 7.25 -14.25 3.16
N GLU A 134 6.86 -14.96 2.11
CA GLU A 134 7.57 -16.14 1.64
C GLU A 134 8.57 -15.73 0.56
N VAL A 135 9.81 -16.14 0.77
CA VAL A 135 10.95 -15.74 -0.07
C VAL A 135 11.64 -16.99 -0.59
N ARG A 136 11.64 -17.18 -1.92
CA ARG A 136 12.51 -18.17 -2.57
C ARG A 136 13.79 -17.49 -3.01
N ALA A 137 14.92 -18.00 -2.53
CA ALA A 137 16.23 -17.47 -2.88
C ALA A 137 17.17 -18.57 -3.39
N PHE A 138 18.04 -18.18 -4.31
CA PHE A 138 19.12 -19.01 -4.85
C PHE A 138 20.43 -18.68 -4.15
N GLY A 139 21.20 -19.67 -3.76
CA GLY A 139 22.47 -19.55 -3.07
C GLY A 139 22.56 -20.48 -1.87
N LYS A 140 23.73 -20.50 -1.23
CA LYS A 140 23.95 -21.26 0.01
C LYS A 140 23.69 -20.34 1.21
N PRO A 141 22.64 -20.58 2.00
CA PRO A 141 22.31 -19.69 3.11
C PRO A 141 23.32 -19.83 4.25
N GLY A 142 23.92 -18.71 4.66
CA GLY A 142 24.68 -18.59 5.89
C GLY A 142 23.74 -18.43 7.08
N MET A 143 23.30 -19.51 7.71
CA MET A 143 22.24 -19.47 8.75
C MET A 143 22.59 -18.51 9.92
N LYS A 144 23.87 -18.45 10.32
CA LYS A 144 24.30 -17.50 11.36
C LYS A 144 24.16 -16.05 10.91
N GLN A 145 24.47 -15.74 9.64
CA GLN A 145 24.33 -14.41 9.05
C GLN A 145 22.86 -14.03 8.96
N LEU A 146 21.99 -14.93 8.48
CA LEU A 146 20.55 -14.68 8.45
C LEU A 146 19.97 -14.43 9.84
N ALA A 147 20.41 -15.19 10.85
CA ALA A 147 19.96 -14.99 12.22
C ALA A 147 20.41 -13.62 12.79
N SER A 148 21.58 -13.09 12.37
CA SER A 148 22.07 -11.78 12.82
C SER A 148 21.21 -10.61 12.35
N LEU A 149 20.44 -10.77 11.27
CA LEU A 149 19.50 -9.77 10.74
C LEU A 149 18.40 -9.36 11.74
N ALA A 150 18.17 -10.17 12.76
CA ALA A 150 17.26 -9.85 13.87
C ALA A 150 17.70 -8.61 14.68
N LYS A 151 18.98 -8.22 14.57
CA LYS A 151 19.52 -7.00 15.18
C LYS A 151 19.51 -5.79 14.25
N GLY A 152 19.09 -5.97 13.00
CA GLY A 152 19.25 -5.01 11.92
C GLY A 152 20.59 -5.15 11.23
N VAL A 153 20.76 -4.45 10.11
CA VAL A 153 21.98 -4.46 9.30
C VAL A 153 22.17 -3.12 8.59
N GLU A 154 23.41 -2.67 8.48
CA GLU A 154 23.78 -1.55 7.62
C GLU A 154 24.35 -2.08 6.30
N ILE A 155 23.84 -1.56 5.19
CA ILE A 155 24.27 -1.91 3.83
C ILE A 155 24.39 -0.61 3.04
N ASP A 156 25.56 -0.33 2.50
CA ASP A 156 25.85 0.87 1.69
C ASP A 156 25.40 2.19 2.34
N GLY A 157 25.61 2.33 3.66
CA GLY A 157 25.20 3.50 4.44
C GLY A 157 23.70 3.57 4.77
N PHE A 158 22.91 2.56 4.41
CA PHE A 158 21.50 2.46 4.76
C PHE A 158 21.29 1.48 5.91
N ASN A 159 20.67 1.95 6.98
CA ASN A 159 20.33 1.12 8.12
C ASN A 159 18.98 0.43 7.87
N TYR A 160 18.96 -0.90 7.87
CA TYR A 160 17.75 -1.74 7.85
C TYR A 160 17.46 -2.20 9.28
N GLY A 161 16.18 -2.08 9.67
CA GLY A 161 15.73 -2.47 11.01
C GLY A 161 15.72 -3.99 11.21
N LYS A 162 15.04 -4.41 12.27
CA LYS A 162 14.90 -5.82 12.63
C LYS A 162 14.25 -6.61 11.50
N ILE A 163 14.92 -7.68 11.04
CA ILE A 163 14.41 -8.62 10.05
C ILE A 163 14.48 -10.03 10.65
N LEU A 164 13.34 -10.70 10.74
CA LEU A 164 13.28 -12.08 11.22
C LEU A 164 13.24 -13.00 10.01
N VAL A 165 14.16 -13.98 9.98
CA VAL A 165 14.26 -14.95 8.89
C VAL A 165 14.17 -16.35 9.47
N LYS A 166 13.19 -17.13 9.00
CA LYS A 166 13.01 -18.53 9.33
C LYS A 166 13.19 -19.37 8.07
N PHE A 167 14.10 -20.34 8.10
CA PHE A 167 14.24 -21.32 7.03
C PHE A 167 13.03 -22.25 7.03
N LEU A 168 12.42 -22.47 5.88
CA LEU A 168 11.29 -23.37 5.71
C LEU A 168 11.73 -24.70 5.09
N GLN A 169 12.31 -24.63 3.89
CA GLN A 169 12.78 -25.80 3.15
C GLN A 169 13.79 -25.40 2.08
N GLY A 170 14.55 -26.36 1.58
CA GLY A 170 15.50 -26.13 0.49
C GLY A 170 15.73 -27.38 -0.35
N THR A 171 15.98 -27.15 -1.65
CA THR A 171 16.34 -28.20 -2.61
C THR A 171 17.46 -27.69 -3.51
N GLY A 172 18.65 -28.36 -3.42
CA GLY A 172 19.84 -27.91 -4.14
C GLY A 172 20.29 -26.50 -3.72
N MET A 173 20.34 -25.58 -4.68
CA MET A 173 20.72 -24.18 -4.46
C MET A 173 19.54 -23.27 -4.16
N ASN A 174 18.31 -23.76 -4.14
CA ASN A 174 17.12 -22.96 -3.85
C ASN A 174 16.62 -23.26 -2.45
N SER A 175 16.31 -22.19 -1.71
CA SER A 175 15.75 -22.28 -0.36
C SER A 175 14.55 -21.35 -0.21
N TRP A 176 13.59 -21.78 0.58
CA TRP A 176 12.44 -20.99 0.98
C TRP A 176 12.59 -20.51 2.41
N PHE A 177 12.20 -19.27 2.63
CA PHE A 177 12.25 -18.61 3.93
C PHE A 177 10.94 -17.89 4.20
N GLU A 178 10.52 -17.89 5.46
CA GLU A 178 9.58 -16.91 5.97
C GLU A 178 10.38 -15.72 6.48
N VAL A 179 10.00 -14.52 6.04
CA VAL A 179 10.69 -13.28 6.37
C VAL A 179 9.69 -12.26 6.92
N ILE A 180 9.99 -11.72 8.10
CA ILE A 180 9.16 -10.72 8.75
C ILE A 180 9.95 -9.42 8.88
N ILE A 181 9.37 -8.32 8.37
CA ILE A 181 9.90 -6.96 8.51
C ILE A 181 8.85 -6.03 9.14
N PHE A 182 9.29 -4.95 9.77
CA PHE A 182 8.45 -3.96 10.46
C PHE A 182 8.48 -2.58 9.79
N GLU A 183 9.21 -2.47 8.70
CA GLU A 183 9.31 -1.30 7.82
C GLU A 183 9.08 -1.74 6.37
N GLY A 184 9.26 -0.86 5.42
CA GLY A 184 9.04 -1.17 4.00
C GLY A 184 9.92 -0.29 3.12
N LYS A 185 11.23 -0.32 3.35
CA LYS A 185 12.21 0.40 2.54
C LYS A 185 12.25 -0.18 1.13
N ASN A 186 12.69 0.63 0.19
CA ASN A 186 12.75 0.23 -1.21
C ASN A 186 13.58 -1.05 -1.40
N ARG A 187 12.94 -2.10 -1.89
CA ARG A 187 13.53 -3.42 -2.20
C ARG A 187 14.30 -4.04 -1.02
N GLU A 188 13.87 -3.76 0.21
CA GLU A 188 14.57 -4.10 1.46
C GLU A 188 14.98 -5.57 1.52
N ILE A 189 14.03 -6.50 1.38
CA ILE A 189 14.31 -7.95 1.45
C ILE A 189 15.32 -8.36 0.36
N ARG A 190 15.17 -7.85 -0.87
CA ARG A 190 16.09 -8.20 -1.96
C ARG A 190 17.51 -7.74 -1.71
N LYS A 191 17.69 -6.51 -1.21
CA LYS A 191 19.01 -5.94 -0.87
C LYS A 191 19.66 -6.67 0.30
N VAL A 192 18.89 -6.97 1.33
CA VAL A 192 19.38 -7.68 2.50
C VAL A 192 19.78 -9.12 2.17
N PHE A 193 19.00 -9.81 1.34
CA PHE A 193 19.34 -11.16 0.89
C PHE A 193 20.56 -11.15 -0.03
N GLU A 194 20.69 -10.17 -0.91
CA GLU A 194 21.87 -9.99 -1.76
C GLU A 194 23.14 -9.75 -0.93
N HIS A 195 23.06 -8.94 0.13
CA HIS A 195 24.14 -8.78 1.11
C HIS A 195 24.51 -10.11 1.80
N CYS A 196 23.55 -11.01 1.95
CA CYS A 196 23.77 -12.37 2.44
C CYS A 196 24.18 -13.37 1.33
N HIS A 197 24.57 -12.91 0.15
CA HIS A 197 24.92 -13.71 -1.03
C HIS A 197 23.79 -14.63 -1.51
N LEU A 198 22.53 -14.21 -1.32
CA LEU A 198 21.33 -14.89 -1.77
C LEU A 198 20.58 -14.07 -2.81
N LYS A 199 20.27 -14.66 -3.97
CA LYS A 199 19.48 -14.02 -5.02
C LYS A 199 18.01 -14.37 -4.88
N VAL A 200 17.17 -13.38 -4.54
CA VAL A 200 15.71 -13.57 -4.42
C VAL A 200 15.07 -13.79 -5.79
N ASN A 201 14.55 -15.01 -6.02
CA ASN A 201 13.87 -15.41 -7.26
C ASN A 201 12.35 -15.17 -7.18
N ARG A 202 11.73 -15.42 -6.00
CA ARG A 202 10.31 -15.20 -5.77
C ARG A 202 10.09 -14.49 -4.43
N LEU A 203 9.17 -13.55 -4.41
CA LEU A 203 8.85 -12.76 -3.21
C LEU A 203 7.35 -12.59 -3.13
N ILE A 204 6.74 -13.28 -2.18
CA ILE A 204 5.29 -13.30 -1.97
C ILE A 204 5.00 -12.67 -0.62
N ARG A 205 4.25 -11.58 -0.57
CA ARG A 205 3.76 -11.07 0.71
C ARG A 205 2.53 -11.88 1.13
N ILE A 206 2.65 -12.61 2.23
CA ILE A 206 1.58 -13.46 2.76
C ILE A 206 0.81 -12.79 3.91
N GLY A 207 1.37 -11.73 4.52
CA GLY A 207 0.73 -11.04 5.63
C GLY A 207 1.07 -9.55 5.69
N PHE A 208 0.13 -8.74 6.17
CA PHE A 208 0.29 -7.31 6.46
C PHE A 208 -0.54 -6.93 7.68
N GLY A 209 0.12 -6.60 8.81
CA GLY A 209 -0.54 -6.38 10.08
C GLY A 209 -1.34 -7.62 10.49
N PRO A 210 -2.64 -7.49 10.77
CA PRO A 210 -3.51 -8.62 11.11
C PRO A 210 -4.15 -9.32 9.90
N TYR A 211 -3.84 -8.87 8.67
CA TYR A 211 -4.43 -9.42 7.45
C TYR A 211 -3.50 -10.43 6.82
N GLU A 212 -4.06 -11.56 6.44
CA GLU A 212 -3.35 -12.68 5.82
C GLU A 212 -3.88 -12.92 4.41
N LEU A 213 -3.02 -13.44 3.54
CA LEU A 213 -3.39 -13.77 2.17
C LEU A 213 -4.40 -14.92 2.11
N GLY A 214 -4.25 -15.90 3.01
CA GLY A 214 -5.09 -17.09 3.06
C GLY A 214 -5.11 -17.85 1.73
N ASP A 215 -6.30 -18.33 1.36
CA ASP A 215 -6.53 -19.11 0.14
C ASP A 215 -6.87 -18.25 -1.09
N LEU A 216 -6.72 -16.92 -0.98
CA LEU A 216 -7.03 -15.99 -2.08
C LEU A 216 -6.20 -16.33 -3.32
N GLN A 217 -6.86 -16.44 -4.47
CA GLN A 217 -6.20 -16.78 -5.71
C GLN A 217 -5.54 -15.56 -6.36
N VAL A 218 -4.56 -15.80 -7.23
CA VAL A 218 -3.84 -14.73 -7.93
C VAL A 218 -4.81 -13.85 -8.73
N GLY A 219 -4.80 -12.55 -8.48
CA GLY A 219 -5.69 -11.58 -9.12
C GLY A 219 -7.03 -11.38 -8.41
N GLU A 220 -7.36 -12.18 -7.40
CA GLU A 220 -8.61 -12.02 -6.64
C GLU A 220 -8.55 -10.88 -5.64
N VAL A 221 -9.73 -10.33 -5.37
CA VAL A 221 -9.96 -9.28 -4.38
C VAL A 221 -11.07 -9.74 -3.43
N GLN A 222 -10.84 -9.57 -2.13
CA GLN A 222 -11.82 -9.87 -1.10
C GLN A 222 -11.96 -8.69 -0.13
N GLU A 223 -13.19 -8.26 0.15
CA GLU A 223 -13.43 -7.27 1.19
C GLU A 223 -13.26 -7.91 2.57
N VAL A 224 -12.62 -7.16 3.48
CA VAL A 224 -12.32 -7.62 4.84
C VAL A 224 -12.78 -6.59 5.88
N GLU A 225 -13.13 -7.07 7.06
CA GLU A 225 -13.48 -6.19 8.17
C GLU A 225 -12.26 -5.38 8.64
N ILE A 226 -12.51 -4.11 8.95
CA ILE A 226 -11.52 -3.25 9.56
C ILE A 226 -11.64 -3.40 11.08
N ASN A 227 -10.55 -3.76 11.75
CA ASN A 227 -10.52 -3.77 13.20
C ASN A 227 -10.86 -2.38 13.76
N LYS A 228 -11.85 -2.30 14.64
CA LYS A 228 -12.36 -1.05 15.23
C LYS A 228 -11.25 -0.19 15.84
N LYS A 229 -10.24 -0.82 16.47
CA LYS A 229 -9.08 -0.11 17.03
C LYS A 229 -8.32 0.72 15.98
N PHE A 230 -8.22 0.25 14.74
CA PHE A 230 -7.56 1.01 13.66
C PHE A 230 -8.39 2.22 13.24
N LEU A 231 -9.73 2.08 13.18
CA LEU A 231 -10.61 3.19 12.87
C LEU A 231 -10.56 4.30 13.93
N GLU A 232 -10.41 3.94 15.20
CA GLU A 232 -10.27 4.89 16.30
C GLU A 232 -8.93 5.63 16.26
N GLN A 233 -7.86 4.95 15.86
CA GLN A 233 -6.51 5.51 15.75
C GLN A 233 -6.27 6.33 14.47
N CYS A 234 -7.18 6.24 13.50
CA CYS A 234 -7.12 7.03 12.25
C CYS A 234 -7.76 8.42 12.39
N LYS A 235 -8.44 8.69 13.50
CA LYS A 235 -9.04 10.01 13.79
C LYS A 235 -7.99 10.95 14.38
#